data_87adb4b424513854fc3beed7b9884e41
#
_entry.id   87adb4b424513854fc3beed7b9884e41
#
_cell.length_a   1.000
_cell.length_b   1.000
_cell.length_c   1.000
_cell.angle_alpha   90.00
_cell.angle_beta   90.00
_cell.angle_gamma   90.00
#
_symmetry.space_group_name_H-M   'P 1'
#
loop_
_entity.id
_entity.type
_entity.pdbx_description
1 polymer ?
#
loop_
_entity_poly.entity_id
_entity_poly.type
_entity_poly.pdbx_seq_one_letter_code
_entity_poly.pdbx_strand_id
1 'polypeptide(L)'
;MVAKGIGDKRINNVMAVLSKALRYAVDAELIDHSPKIRFRKTERPEIEAWDWDEYVRVLVAARQESPEWYAAVCLAGEAGLRVGEVKALRWREDVDMIARTITVNVQSCNGVQTTPKGRTRRTIPMTTHLYQALKRLSVVREGLVVRSFGGDGYTDSQFDKQLRRICRRAGLPVRAWHTLRHTFGTHAAMFGVNPWRLQAWMGHKRIDETMLYVHVAEAHMRDLPDVVRDRGDAERDPDRRVLAMLGARGSVVAATRTEIDQERTIAVC
;
A
#
# COMPACT_ATOMS: atom_id res chain seq x y z
N MET A 1 9.07 -16.01 -29.33
CA MET A 1 8.36 -15.19 -28.34
C MET A 1 7.52 -14.10 -29.01
N VAL A 2 8.08 -13.30 -29.89
CA VAL A 2 7.32 -12.25 -30.61
C VAL A 2 6.14 -12.84 -31.40
N ALA A 3 6.35 -13.92 -32.15
CA ALA A 3 5.31 -14.61 -32.88
C ALA A 3 4.16 -15.21 -32.03
N LYS A 4 4.31 -15.26 -30.70
CA LYS A 4 3.27 -15.71 -29.74
C LYS A 4 2.56 -14.57 -29.03
N GLY A 5 2.68 -13.32 -29.49
CA GLY A 5 2.02 -12.16 -28.86
C GLY A 5 2.46 -11.81 -27.44
N ILE A 6 3.67 -12.25 -27.04
CA ILE A 6 4.19 -11.97 -25.69
C ILE A 6 4.68 -10.52 -25.64
N GLY A 7 4.16 -9.75 -24.68
CA GLY A 7 4.51 -8.34 -24.52
C GLY A 7 5.99 -8.11 -24.19
N ASP A 8 6.52 -6.97 -24.61
CA ASP A 8 7.96 -6.63 -24.54
C ASP A 8 8.54 -6.68 -23.13
N LYS A 9 7.78 -6.26 -22.10
CA LYS A 9 8.18 -6.37 -20.70
C LYS A 9 8.47 -7.82 -20.27
N ARG A 10 7.62 -8.76 -20.69
CA ARG A 10 7.82 -10.18 -20.36
C ARG A 10 9.01 -10.76 -21.16
N ILE A 11 9.20 -10.33 -22.39
CA ILE A 11 10.39 -10.68 -23.17
C ILE A 11 11.64 -10.18 -22.46
N ASN A 12 11.67 -8.93 -22.02
CA ASN A 12 12.80 -8.35 -21.28
C ASN A 12 13.09 -9.10 -19.99
N ASN A 13 12.07 -9.56 -19.26
CA ASN A 13 12.26 -10.36 -18.05
C ASN A 13 12.99 -11.69 -18.34
N VAL A 14 12.59 -12.37 -19.41
CA VAL A 14 13.27 -13.61 -19.84
C VAL A 14 14.71 -13.33 -20.28
N MET A 15 14.91 -12.25 -21.05
CA MET A 15 16.24 -11.83 -21.50
C MET A 15 17.15 -11.43 -20.34
N ALA A 16 16.59 -10.85 -19.26
CA ALA A 16 17.33 -10.53 -18.05
C ALA A 16 17.83 -11.79 -17.32
N VAL A 17 16.99 -12.84 -17.25
CA VAL A 17 17.40 -14.14 -16.69
C VAL A 17 18.53 -14.75 -17.51
N LEU A 18 18.39 -14.77 -18.86
CA LEU A 18 19.41 -15.24 -19.78
C LEU A 18 20.72 -14.46 -19.63
N SER A 19 20.64 -13.12 -19.60
CA SER A 19 21.81 -12.26 -19.37
C SER A 19 22.55 -12.57 -18.07
N LYS A 20 21.79 -12.87 -16.99
CA LYS A 20 22.38 -13.25 -15.72
C LYS A 20 23.04 -14.62 -15.78
N ALA A 21 22.43 -15.59 -16.44
CA ALA A 21 22.98 -16.91 -16.61
C ALA A 21 24.28 -16.89 -17.44
N LEU A 22 24.31 -16.09 -18.53
CA LEU A 22 25.51 -15.95 -19.35
C LEU A 22 26.66 -15.26 -18.59
N ARG A 23 26.37 -14.24 -17.78
CA ARG A 23 27.39 -13.64 -16.89
C ARG A 23 27.94 -14.65 -15.91
N TYR A 24 27.07 -15.45 -15.29
CA TYR A 24 27.53 -16.52 -14.39
C TYR A 24 28.43 -17.54 -15.12
N ALA A 25 28.10 -17.88 -16.38
CA ALA A 25 28.93 -18.79 -17.17
C ALA A 25 30.32 -18.21 -17.50
N VAL A 26 30.43 -16.88 -17.72
CA VAL A 26 31.73 -16.20 -17.82
C VAL A 26 32.48 -16.24 -16.50
N ASP A 27 31.79 -15.89 -15.39
CA ASP A 27 32.41 -15.89 -14.04
C ASP A 27 32.87 -17.29 -13.62
N ALA A 28 32.20 -18.33 -14.12
CA ALA A 28 32.54 -19.74 -13.90
C ALA A 28 33.51 -20.32 -14.95
N GLU A 29 34.10 -19.46 -15.81
CA GLU A 29 35.05 -19.84 -16.87
C GLU A 29 34.53 -20.89 -17.87
N LEU A 30 33.18 -20.98 -18.02
CA LEU A 30 32.54 -21.90 -18.96
C LEU A 30 32.46 -21.36 -20.39
N ILE A 31 32.50 -20.04 -20.53
CA ILE A 31 32.56 -19.30 -21.80
C ILE A 31 33.46 -18.08 -21.65
N ASP A 32 34.17 -17.70 -22.69
CA ASP A 32 35.14 -16.60 -22.64
C ASP A 32 34.47 -15.24 -22.55
N HIS A 33 33.29 -15.07 -23.15
CA HIS A 33 32.57 -13.78 -23.13
C HIS A 33 31.05 -14.00 -23.25
N SER A 34 30.31 -13.04 -22.68
CA SER A 34 28.85 -13.00 -22.80
C SER A 34 28.41 -12.21 -24.04
N PRO A 35 27.54 -12.75 -24.89
CA PRO A 35 26.99 -12.01 -26.01
C PRO A 35 26.17 -10.81 -25.52
N LYS A 36 26.22 -9.69 -26.25
CA LYS A 36 25.47 -8.48 -25.91
C LYS A 36 23.97 -8.70 -26.14
N ILE A 37 23.21 -8.74 -25.05
CA ILE A 37 21.76 -8.84 -25.08
C ILE A 37 21.14 -7.45 -25.21
N ARG A 38 20.35 -7.23 -26.25
CA ARG A 38 19.62 -5.99 -26.47
C ARG A 38 18.21 -6.13 -25.90
N PHE A 39 17.89 -5.32 -24.89
CA PHE A 39 16.53 -5.23 -24.34
C PHE A 39 15.63 -4.40 -25.26
N ARG A 40 14.35 -4.71 -25.26
CA ARG A 40 13.34 -3.95 -25.99
C ARG A 40 12.99 -2.69 -25.23
N LYS A 41 12.70 -1.60 -25.96
CA LYS A 41 12.19 -0.38 -25.34
C LYS A 41 10.78 -0.66 -24.81
N THR A 42 10.57 -0.45 -23.51
CA THR A 42 9.26 -0.57 -22.89
C THR A 42 8.84 0.78 -22.34
N GLU A 43 7.58 1.11 -22.55
CA GLU A 43 7.00 2.28 -21.89
C GLU A 43 6.92 2.03 -20.37
N ARG A 44 7.09 3.07 -19.60
CA ARG A 44 6.87 2.99 -18.16
C ARG A 44 5.37 2.87 -17.94
N PRO A 45 4.90 1.86 -17.18
CA PRO A 45 3.49 1.77 -16.87
C PRO A 45 3.07 3.00 -16.08
N GLU A 46 1.92 3.55 -16.42
CA GLU A 46 1.27 4.57 -15.60
C GLU A 46 0.99 4.02 -14.20
N ILE A 47 1.13 4.87 -13.20
CA ILE A 47 0.81 4.51 -11.83
C ILE A 47 -0.71 4.55 -11.69
N GLU A 48 -1.31 3.39 -11.53
CA GLU A 48 -2.71 3.30 -11.15
C GLU A 48 -2.84 3.54 -9.63
N ALA A 49 -3.45 4.63 -9.26
CA ALA A 49 -3.86 4.93 -7.90
C ALA A 49 -5.38 5.17 -7.88
N TRP A 50 -6.03 4.93 -6.77
CA TRP A 50 -7.38 5.44 -6.57
C TRP A 50 -7.31 6.92 -6.27
N ASP A 51 -8.22 7.67 -6.88
CA ASP A 51 -8.47 9.02 -6.45
C ASP A 51 -9.04 9.02 -5.02
N TRP A 52 -9.29 10.20 -4.53
CA TRP A 52 -9.68 10.32 -3.15
C TRP A 52 -11.07 9.75 -2.86
N ASP A 53 -12.06 10.01 -3.71
CA ASP A 53 -13.43 9.55 -3.53
C ASP A 53 -13.55 8.05 -3.78
N GLU A 54 -12.80 7.53 -4.76
CA GLU A 54 -12.65 6.10 -4.99
C GLU A 54 -12.07 5.39 -3.75
N TYR A 55 -11.00 5.96 -3.16
CA TYR A 55 -10.38 5.38 -1.99
C TYR A 55 -11.30 5.39 -0.77
N VAL A 56 -12.09 6.45 -0.56
CA VAL A 56 -13.11 6.50 0.49
C VAL A 56 -14.14 5.38 0.28
N ARG A 57 -14.61 5.16 -0.95
CA ARG A 57 -15.53 4.04 -1.25
C ARG A 57 -14.89 2.67 -0.96
N VAL A 58 -13.61 2.50 -1.25
CA VAL A 58 -12.86 1.27 -0.90
C VAL A 58 -12.82 1.06 0.61
N LEU A 59 -12.54 2.13 1.39
CA LEU A 59 -12.52 2.07 2.86
C LEU A 59 -13.89 1.68 3.44
N VAL A 60 -14.96 2.31 2.94
CA VAL A 60 -16.34 1.99 3.37
C VAL A 60 -16.67 0.53 3.06
N ALA A 61 -16.38 0.07 1.83
CA ALA A 61 -16.63 -1.31 1.43
C ALA A 61 -15.79 -2.32 2.25
N ALA A 62 -14.53 -2.02 2.52
CA ALA A 62 -13.67 -2.86 3.35
C ALA A 62 -14.18 -2.98 4.78
N ARG A 63 -14.68 -1.87 5.36
CA ARG A 63 -15.28 -1.85 6.70
C ARG A 63 -16.53 -2.72 6.81
N GLN A 64 -17.34 -2.78 5.74
CA GLN A 64 -18.52 -3.64 5.67
C GLN A 64 -18.17 -5.13 5.53
N GLU A 65 -16.96 -5.48 5.06
CA GLU A 65 -16.54 -6.88 5.00
C GLU A 65 -16.13 -7.42 6.36
N SER A 66 -15.16 -6.79 7.01
CA SER A 66 -14.79 -7.07 8.40
C SER A 66 -13.77 -6.06 8.93
N PRO A 67 -13.57 -5.96 10.26
CA PRO A 67 -12.52 -5.13 10.86
C PRO A 67 -11.11 -5.48 10.34
N GLU A 68 -10.81 -6.76 10.11
CA GLU A 68 -9.51 -7.23 9.64
C GLU A 68 -9.23 -6.74 8.22
N TRP A 69 -10.21 -6.83 7.32
CA TRP A 69 -10.05 -6.35 5.94
C TRP A 69 -9.99 -4.83 5.86
N TYR A 70 -10.73 -4.15 6.72
CA TYR A 70 -10.61 -2.70 6.85
C TYR A 70 -9.18 -2.30 7.28
N ALA A 71 -8.64 -2.97 8.30
CA ALA A 71 -7.27 -2.71 8.74
C ALA A 71 -6.23 -3.07 7.66
N ALA A 72 -6.42 -4.19 6.93
CA ALA A 72 -5.54 -4.57 5.83
C ALA A 72 -5.50 -3.51 4.72
N VAL A 73 -6.66 -2.95 4.35
CA VAL A 73 -6.76 -1.85 3.38
C VAL A 73 -6.08 -0.59 3.90
N CYS A 74 -6.30 -0.21 5.16
CA CYS A 74 -5.63 0.93 5.78
C CYS A 74 -4.11 0.74 5.85
N LEU A 75 -3.62 -0.44 6.22
CA LEU A 75 -2.18 -0.75 6.24
C LEU A 75 -1.52 -0.55 4.86
N ALA A 76 -2.20 -0.97 3.80
CA ALA A 76 -1.67 -0.82 2.45
C ALA A 76 -1.88 0.61 1.89
N GLY A 77 -3.05 1.23 2.14
CA GLY A 77 -3.45 2.51 1.54
C GLY A 77 -3.10 3.75 2.36
N GLU A 78 -2.75 3.61 3.64
CA GLU A 78 -2.42 4.74 4.52
C GLU A 78 -1.04 4.62 5.20
N ALA A 79 -0.39 3.46 5.11
CA ALA A 79 0.99 3.29 5.52
C ALA A 79 1.87 2.72 4.38
N GLY A 80 1.30 2.47 3.21
CA GLY A 80 2.02 2.06 2.01
C GLY A 80 2.68 0.68 2.12
N LEU A 81 2.18 -0.21 2.97
CA LEU A 81 2.71 -1.56 3.10
C LEU A 81 2.46 -2.39 1.84
N ARG A 82 3.44 -3.21 1.47
CA ARG A 82 3.21 -4.27 0.46
C ARG A 82 2.31 -5.36 1.04
N VAL A 83 1.53 -6.04 0.21
CA VAL A 83 0.63 -7.11 0.68
C VAL A 83 1.37 -8.17 1.52
N GLY A 84 2.59 -8.55 1.13
CA GLY A 84 3.41 -9.47 1.91
C GLY A 84 3.84 -8.92 3.28
N GLU A 85 4.01 -7.61 3.40
CA GLU A 85 4.30 -6.94 4.66
C GLU A 85 3.05 -6.86 5.55
N VAL A 86 1.88 -6.56 4.96
CA VAL A 86 0.58 -6.60 5.67
C VAL A 86 0.31 -8.00 6.26
N LYS A 87 0.60 -9.04 5.49
CA LYS A 87 0.42 -10.45 5.90
C LYS A 87 1.36 -10.88 7.02
N ALA A 88 2.55 -10.31 7.08
CA ALA A 88 3.58 -10.67 8.04
C ALA A 88 3.57 -9.82 9.31
N LEU A 89 2.81 -8.74 9.34
CA LEU A 89 2.82 -7.75 10.42
C LEU A 89 2.33 -8.37 11.73
N ARG A 90 3.12 -8.16 12.80
CA ARG A 90 2.85 -8.69 14.13
C ARG A 90 2.60 -7.58 15.15
N TRP A 91 1.70 -7.84 16.09
CA TRP A 91 1.32 -6.85 17.09
C TRP A 91 2.48 -6.41 17.98
N ARG A 92 3.16 -7.34 18.62
CA ARG A 92 4.19 -7.01 19.63
C ARG A 92 5.47 -6.46 19.01
N GLU A 93 5.83 -6.99 17.87
CA GLU A 93 7.12 -6.73 17.23
C GLU A 93 7.10 -5.48 16.34
N ASP A 94 5.94 -5.18 15.74
CA ASP A 94 5.86 -4.25 14.62
C ASP A 94 4.92 -3.06 14.86
N VAL A 95 4.02 -3.12 15.87
CA VAL A 95 2.97 -2.12 16.05
C VAL A 95 3.13 -1.43 17.41
N ASP A 96 3.49 -0.14 17.40
CA ASP A 96 3.49 0.70 18.59
C ASP A 96 2.25 1.61 18.59
N MET A 97 1.28 1.23 19.42
CA MET A 97 0.02 1.99 19.54
C MET A 97 0.18 3.27 20.37
N ILE A 98 1.24 3.40 21.19
CA ILE A 98 1.52 4.60 22.00
C ILE A 98 2.19 5.64 21.11
N ALA A 99 3.30 5.26 20.45
CA ALA A 99 4.00 6.12 19.52
C ALA A 99 3.26 6.31 18.19
N ARG A 100 2.19 5.52 17.93
CA ARG A 100 1.43 5.46 16.69
C ARG A 100 2.32 5.21 15.47
N THR A 101 3.14 4.18 15.55
CA THR A 101 4.06 3.82 14.48
C THR A 101 3.96 2.34 14.13
N ILE A 102 4.28 2.03 12.87
CA ILE A 102 4.42 0.68 12.36
C ILE A 102 5.86 0.50 11.90
N THR A 103 6.48 -0.58 12.34
CA THR A 103 7.83 -0.96 11.93
C THR A 103 7.75 -2.16 11.00
N VAL A 104 8.29 -2.04 9.80
CA VAL A 104 8.30 -3.13 8.82
C VAL A 104 9.66 -3.81 8.83
N ASN A 105 9.68 -5.06 9.30
CA ASN A 105 10.89 -5.89 9.42
C ASN A 105 10.86 -7.12 8.53
N VAL A 106 9.66 -7.66 8.24
CA VAL A 106 9.45 -8.96 7.61
C VAL A 106 8.39 -8.87 6.51
N GLN A 107 8.48 -9.75 5.54
CA GLN A 107 7.43 -9.97 4.53
C GLN A 107 7.09 -11.44 4.45
N SER A 108 5.84 -11.78 4.15
CA SER A 108 5.40 -13.14 3.85
C SER A 108 5.14 -13.29 2.35
N CYS A 109 5.70 -14.35 1.77
CA CYS A 109 5.46 -14.74 0.39
C CYS A 109 5.15 -16.24 0.38
N ASN A 110 3.98 -16.63 -0.09
CA ASN A 110 3.51 -18.02 -0.11
C ASN A 110 3.64 -18.74 1.25
N GLY A 111 3.35 -18.04 2.35
CA GLY A 111 3.45 -18.58 3.71
C GLY A 111 4.88 -18.61 4.30
N VAL A 112 5.90 -18.31 3.51
CA VAL A 112 7.29 -18.22 3.98
C VAL A 112 7.59 -16.80 4.42
N GLN A 113 8.03 -16.63 5.66
CA GLN A 113 8.50 -15.33 6.16
C GLN A 113 9.94 -15.10 5.70
N THR A 114 10.17 -13.97 5.10
CA THR A 114 11.50 -13.55 4.65
C THR A 114 11.75 -12.10 5.04
N THR A 115 13.01 -11.71 5.16
CA THR A 115 13.37 -10.30 5.28
C THR A 115 12.96 -9.54 4.01
N PRO A 116 12.47 -8.30 4.11
CA PRO A 116 12.11 -7.50 2.93
C PRO A 116 13.28 -7.41 1.92
N LYS A 117 12.94 -7.39 0.63
CA LYS A 117 13.95 -7.16 -0.42
C LYS A 117 14.67 -5.83 -0.17
N GLY A 118 15.86 -5.89 0.46
CA GLY A 118 16.65 -4.71 0.79
C GLY A 118 17.11 -4.63 2.23
N ARG A 119 16.67 -5.54 3.12
CA ARG A 119 17.09 -5.64 4.54
C ARG A 119 16.93 -4.36 5.37
N THR A 120 16.12 -3.40 4.94
CA THR A 120 15.99 -2.11 5.62
C THR A 120 14.74 -2.11 6.47
N ARG A 121 14.96 -2.12 7.78
CA ARG A 121 13.91 -1.81 8.76
C ARG A 121 13.44 -0.38 8.53
N ARG A 122 12.13 -0.15 8.49
CA ARG A 122 11.58 1.20 8.37
C ARG A 122 10.41 1.37 9.30
N THR A 123 10.27 2.58 9.83
CA THR A 123 9.17 2.97 10.70
C THR A 123 8.30 4.00 10.01
N ILE A 124 7.00 3.80 10.04
CA ILE A 124 6.00 4.60 9.35
C ILE A 124 5.00 5.10 10.39
N PRO A 125 4.66 6.39 10.41
CA PRO A 125 3.63 6.92 11.32
C PRO A 125 2.25 6.42 10.89
N MET A 126 1.38 6.20 11.87
CA MET A 126 -0.02 5.83 11.61
C MET A 126 -0.85 7.08 11.35
N THR A 127 -1.72 6.99 10.36
CA THR A 127 -2.82 7.94 10.20
C THR A 127 -3.86 7.76 11.31
N THR A 128 -4.73 8.72 11.49
CA THR A 128 -5.83 8.61 12.45
C THR A 128 -6.76 7.44 12.10
N HIS A 129 -7.07 7.23 10.81
CA HIS A 129 -7.89 6.11 10.38
C HIS A 129 -7.24 4.75 10.64
N LEU A 130 -5.97 4.61 10.27
CA LEU A 130 -5.21 3.38 10.52
C LEU A 130 -5.13 3.07 12.03
N TYR A 131 -4.84 4.08 12.85
CA TYR A 131 -4.83 3.91 14.31
C TYR A 131 -6.19 3.42 14.82
N GLN A 132 -7.30 4.02 14.38
CA GLN A 132 -8.65 3.63 14.77
C GLN A 132 -9.00 2.22 14.25
N ALA A 133 -8.58 1.87 13.03
CA ALA A 133 -8.75 0.54 12.48
C ALA A 133 -8.06 -0.51 13.35
N LEU A 134 -6.80 -0.28 13.68
CA LEU A 134 -6.00 -1.19 14.52
C LEU A 134 -6.55 -1.27 15.96
N LYS A 135 -7.00 -0.14 16.52
CA LYS A 135 -7.60 -0.11 17.87
C LYS A 135 -8.84 -1.00 17.98
N ARG A 136 -9.58 -1.21 16.89
CA ARG A 136 -10.82 -2.01 16.86
C ARG A 136 -10.58 -3.49 16.65
N LEU A 137 -9.39 -3.91 16.18
CA LEU A 137 -9.15 -5.29 15.79
C LEU A 137 -9.14 -6.28 16.94
N SER A 138 -8.53 -5.94 18.06
CA SER A 138 -8.40 -6.90 19.16
C SER A 138 -8.04 -6.21 20.47
N VAL A 139 -8.60 -6.74 21.58
CA VAL A 139 -8.16 -6.44 22.93
C VAL A 139 -6.83 -7.15 23.22
N VAL A 140 -6.69 -8.39 22.70
CA VAL A 140 -5.45 -9.17 22.81
C VAL A 140 -4.60 -8.94 21.56
N ARG A 141 -3.55 -8.14 21.70
CA ARG A 141 -2.64 -7.74 20.63
C ARG A 141 -1.46 -8.69 20.53
N GLU A 142 -1.74 -9.94 20.12
CA GLU A 142 -0.74 -10.98 19.94
C GLU A 142 -0.79 -11.61 18.56
N GLY A 143 0.35 -12.11 18.08
CA GLY A 143 0.46 -12.77 16.79
C GLY A 143 0.30 -11.81 15.61
N LEU A 144 -0.27 -12.29 14.52
CA LEU A 144 -0.49 -11.51 13.29
C LEU A 144 -1.56 -10.44 13.49
N VAL A 145 -1.35 -9.26 12.91
CA VAL A 145 -2.32 -8.15 12.93
C VAL A 145 -3.54 -8.48 12.08
N VAL A 146 -3.31 -8.98 10.86
CA VAL A 146 -4.37 -9.40 9.95
C VAL A 146 -4.38 -10.93 9.90
N ARG A 147 -5.39 -11.52 10.54
CA ARG A 147 -5.53 -12.97 10.70
C ARG A 147 -6.97 -13.42 10.59
N SER A 148 -7.17 -14.70 10.26
CA SER A 148 -8.48 -15.33 10.28
C SER A 148 -9.01 -15.49 11.71
N PHE A 149 -10.28 -15.83 11.84
CA PHE A 149 -10.89 -16.11 13.16
C PHE A 149 -10.15 -17.22 13.93
N GLY A 150 -9.59 -18.22 13.20
CA GLY A 150 -8.77 -19.28 13.78
C GLY A 150 -7.35 -18.85 14.19
N GLY A 151 -6.96 -17.61 13.97
CA GLY A 151 -5.64 -17.07 14.31
C GLY A 151 -4.60 -17.21 13.20
N ASP A 152 -4.89 -17.95 12.14
CA ASP A 152 -3.98 -18.17 11.01
C ASP A 152 -3.92 -16.97 10.07
N GLY A 153 -2.78 -16.80 9.41
CA GLY A 153 -2.64 -15.81 8.36
C GLY A 153 -3.41 -16.17 7.10
N TYR A 154 -3.90 -15.16 6.40
CA TYR A 154 -4.56 -15.36 5.10
C TYR A 154 -3.56 -15.65 3.99
N THR A 155 -3.97 -16.49 3.03
CA THR A 155 -3.21 -16.81 1.82
C THR A 155 -3.29 -15.65 0.79
N ASP A 156 -2.38 -15.67 -0.22
CA ASP A 156 -2.41 -14.70 -1.32
C ASP A 156 -3.75 -14.73 -2.07
N SER A 157 -4.26 -15.94 -2.33
CA SER A 157 -5.56 -16.12 -3.00
C SER A 157 -6.73 -15.52 -2.21
N GLN A 158 -6.71 -15.63 -0.87
CA GLN A 158 -7.75 -15.02 -0.03
C GLN A 158 -7.66 -13.49 -0.06
N PHE A 159 -6.46 -12.92 -0.01
CA PHE A 159 -6.25 -11.49 -0.18
C PHE A 159 -6.79 -10.99 -1.52
N ASP A 160 -6.45 -11.66 -2.63
CA ASP A 160 -6.93 -11.27 -3.96
C ASP A 160 -8.44 -11.40 -4.11
N LYS A 161 -9.01 -12.50 -3.60
CA LYS A 161 -10.47 -12.72 -3.60
C LYS A 161 -11.18 -11.62 -2.82
N GLN A 162 -10.65 -11.25 -1.67
CA GLN A 162 -11.26 -10.25 -0.82
C GLN A 162 -11.17 -8.84 -1.41
N LEU A 163 -10.04 -8.46 -1.99
CA LEU A 163 -9.94 -7.16 -2.66
C LEU A 163 -10.91 -7.04 -3.84
N ARG A 164 -11.06 -8.12 -4.63
CA ARG A 164 -12.07 -8.16 -5.71
C ARG A 164 -13.48 -7.93 -5.18
N ARG A 165 -13.81 -8.51 -4.02
CA ARG A 165 -15.10 -8.34 -3.37
C ARG A 165 -15.29 -6.89 -2.89
N ILE A 166 -14.27 -6.32 -2.25
CA ILE A 166 -14.26 -4.92 -1.80
C ILE A 166 -14.45 -3.97 -2.99
N CYS A 167 -13.68 -4.13 -4.08
CA CYS A 167 -13.82 -3.31 -5.28
C CYS A 167 -15.24 -3.37 -5.88
N ARG A 168 -15.80 -4.58 -6.01
CA ARG A 168 -17.18 -4.74 -6.51
C ARG A 168 -18.21 -4.05 -5.63
N ARG A 169 -18.07 -4.17 -4.30
CA ARG A 169 -18.96 -3.51 -3.33
C ARG A 169 -18.81 -1.99 -3.39
N ALA A 170 -17.60 -1.49 -3.64
CA ALA A 170 -17.33 -0.07 -3.82
C ALA A 170 -17.82 0.48 -5.18
N GLY A 171 -18.31 -0.37 -6.08
CA GLY A 171 -18.68 0.02 -7.45
C GLY A 171 -17.48 0.48 -8.29
N LEU A 172 -16.30 -0.16 -8.09
CA LEU A 172 -15.05 0.20 -8.73
C LEU A 172 -14.48 -0.95 -9.55
N PRO A 173 -13.68 -0.65 -10.59
CA PRO A 173 -12.89 -1.65 -11.30
C PRO A 173 -11.99 -2.43 -10.33
N VAL A 174 -11.86 -3.74 -10.59
CA VAL A 174 -10.98 -4.58 -9.79
C VAL A 174 -9.53 -4.23 -10.07
N ARG A 175 -8.80 -3.81 -9.04
CA ARG A 175 -7.37 -3.50 -9.08
C ARG A 175 -6.58 -4.42 -8.14
N ALA A 176 -5.26 -4.44 -8.29
CA ALA A 176 -4.38 -5.25 -7.45
C ALA A 176 -4.12 -4.60 -6.08
N TRP A 177 -3.70 -5.38 -5.08
CA TRP A 177 -3.28 -4.86 -3.77
C TRP A 177 -2.21 -3.77 -3.87
N HIS A 178 -1.36 -3.84 -4.89
CA HIS A 178 -0.31 -2.85 -5.08
C HIS A 178 -0.85 -1.46 -5.41
N THR A 179 -2.05 -1.37 -5.97
CA THR A 179 -2.75 -0.10 -6.20
C THR A 179 -3.03 0.66 -4.89
N LEU A 180 -3.33 -0.02 -3.77
CA LEU A 180 -3.45 0.62 -2.45
C LEU A 180 -2.16 1.33 -2.04
N ARG A 181 -1.03 0.67 -2.23
CA ARG A 181 0.26 1.27 -1.95
C ARG A 181 0.59 2.42 -2.90
N HIS A 182 0.22 2.33 -4.17
CA HIS A 182 0.32 3.44 -5.10
C HIS A 182 -0.56 4.62 -4.67
N THR A 183 -1.78 4.35 -4.20
CA THR A 183 -2.68 5.35 -3.62
C THR A 183 -2.03 6.09 -2.44
N PHE A 184 -1.41 5.36 -1.51
CA PHE A 184 -0.64 5.99 -0.43
C PHE A 184 0.46 6.90 -0.97
N GLY A 185 1.28 6.41 -1.91
CA GLY A 185 2.38 7.19 -2.47
C GLY A 185 1.90 8.47 -3.17
N THR A 186 0.85 8.37 -3.98
CA THR A 186 0.26 9.50 -4.69
C THR A 186 -0.36 10.50 -3.72
N HIS A 187 -1.19 10.05 -2.78
CA HIS A 187 -1.82 10.93 -1.80
C HIS A 187 -0.78 11.62 -0.90
N ALA A 188 0.22 10.89 -0.41
CA ALA A 188 1.29 11.47 0.39
C ALA A 188 2.07 12.56 -0.38
N ALA A 189 2.37 12.31 -1.67
CA ALA A 189 3.02 13.30 -2.52
C ALA A 189 2.12 14.53 -2.77
N MET A 190 0.82 14.33 -3.04
CA MET A 190 -0.17 15.41 -3.18
C MET A 190 -0.26 16.26 -1.91
N PHE A 191 -0.01 15.67 -0.76
CA PHE A 191 -0.02 16.35 0.54
C PHE A 191 1.31 17.00 0.89
N GLY A 192 2.27 16.98 -0.02
CA GLY A 192 3.54 17.65 0.14
C GLY A 192 4.51 16.92 1.07
N VAL A 193 4.35 15.62 1.28
CA VAL A 193 5.35 14.82 1.98
C VAL A 193 6.66 14.88 1.21
N ASN A 194 7.75 15.23 1.91
CA ASN A 194 9.06 15.29 1.32
C ASN A 194 9.41 13.95 0.62
N PRO A 195 9.87 13.95 -0.65
CA PRO A 195 10.15 12.74 -1.41
C PRO A 195 11.13 11.77 -0.73
N TRP A 196 12.14 12.27 -0.03
CA TRP A 196 13.11 11.45 0.70
C TRP A 196 12.45 10.72 1.88
N ARG A 197 11.53 11.39 2.56
CA ARG A 197 10.76 10.80 3.64
C ARG A 197 9.76 9.77 3.11
N LEU A 198 9.09 10.07 2.02
CA LEU A 198 8.20 9.13 1.33
C LEU A 198 8.96 7.90 0.85
N GLN A 199 10.18 8.09 0.30
CA GLN A 199 11.08 7.00 -0.07
C GLN A 199 11.37 6.08 1.13
N ALA A 200 11.72 6.67 2.27
CA ALA A 200 12.00 5.93 3.49
C ALA A 200 10.77 5.14 3.98
N TRP A 201 9.59 5.77 4.03
CA TRP A 201 8.36 5.10 4.44
C TRP A 201 7.94 3.97 3.49
N MET A 202 8.07 4.19 2.21
CA MET A 202 7.75 3.16 1.22
C MET A 202 8.85 2.08 1.11
N GLY A 203 10.06 2.35 1.59
CA GLY A 203 11.19 1.44 1.46
C GLY A 203 11.58 1.21 0.00
N HIS A 204 11.62 2.29 -0.78
CA HIS A 204 12.15 2.28 -2.14
C HIS A 204 13.67 2.34 -2.11
N LYS A 205 14.31 1.52 -2.92
CA LYS A 205 15.79 1.52 -3.02
C LYS A 205 16.32 2.75 -3.73
N ARG A 206 15.58 3.26 -4.68
CA ARG A 206 15.95 4.39 -5.52
C ARG A 206 14.93 5.49 -5.40
N ILE A 207 15.38 6.72 -5.36
CA ILE A 207 14.51 7.90 -5.31
C ILE A 207 13.61 7.99 -6.56
N ASP A 208 14.08 7.53 -7.71
CA ASP A 208 13.33 7.54 -8.97
C ASP A 208 11.99 6.82 -8.86
N GLU A 209 11.92 5.76 -8.02
CA GLU A 209 10.67 5.03 -7.76
C GLU A 209 9.66 5.90 -7.01
N THR A 210 10.14 6.81 -6.18
CA THR A 210 9.31 7.74 -5.40
C THR A 210 8.92 8.97 -6.22
N MET A 211 9.83 9.48 -7.05
CA MET A 211 9.57 10.64 -7.91
C MET A 211 8.41 10.41 -8.88
N LEU A 212 8.09 9.16 -9.22
CA LEU A 212 6.91 8.84 -10.03
C LEU A 212 5.62 9.33 -9.37
N TYR A 213 5.50 9.26 -8.04
CA TYR A 213 4.33 9.75 -7.31
C TYR A 213 4.29 11.27 -7.25
N VAL A 214 5.45 11.93 -7.16
CA VAL A 214 5.55 13.38 -7.17
C VAL A 214 5.05 13.95 -8.50
N HIS A 215 5.48 13.37 -9.62
CA HIS A 215 5.02 13.79 -10.95
C HIS A 215 3.51 13.57 -11.15
N VAL A 216 2.97 12.45 -10.67
CA VAL A 216 1.51 12.21 -10.69
C VAL A 216 0.79 13.23 -9.82
N ALA A 217 1.31 13.52 -8.63
CA ALA A 217 0.73 14.50 -7.72
C ALA A 217 0.73 15.92 -8.34
N GLU A 218 1.79 16.34 -8.99
CA GLU A 218 1.88 17.64 -9.68
C GLU A 218 0.79 17.78 -10.76
N ALA A 219 0.50 16.71 -11.50
CA ALA A 219 -0.57 16.70 -12.50
C ALA A 219 -1.98 16.84 -11.88
N HIS A 220 -2.17 16.32 -10.66
CA HIS A 220 -3.46 16.34 -9.96
C HIS A 220 -3.62 17.48 -8.96
N MET A 221 -2.58 18.27 -8.68
CA MET A 221 -2.62 19.36 -7.69
C MET A 221 -3.65 20.45 -8.02
N ARG A 222 -4.09 20.54 -9.28
CA ARG A 222 -5.11 21.51 -9.70
C ARG A 222 -6.51 21.19 -9.18
N ASP A 223 -6.77 19.91 -8.87
CA ASP A 223 -8.10 19.39 -8.55
C ASP A 223 -8.27 19.05 -7.06
N LEU A 224 -7.35 19.51 -6.21
CA LEU A 224 -7.47 19.30 -4.76
C LEU A 224 -8.62 20.12 -4.18
N PRO A 225 -9.54 19.52 -3.41
CA PRO A 225 -10.58 20.24 -2.70
C PRO A 225 -10.00 21.37 -1.83
N ASP A 226 -10.75 22.46 -1.65
CA ASP A 226 -10.28 23.63 -0.88
C ASP A 226 -9.88 23.28 0.56
N VAL A 227 -10.51 22.29 1.16
CA VAL A 227 -10.16 21.74 2.47
C VAL A 227 -8.72 21.22 2.55
N VAL A 228 -8.16 20.85 1.41
CA VAL A 228 -6.79 20.39 1.27
C VAL A 228 -5.82 21.56 1.12
N ARG A 229 -6.31 22.69 0.69
CA ARG A 229 -5.56 23.95 0.51
C ARG A 229 -5.52 24.79 1.78
N ASP A 230 -6.38 24.47 2.75
CA ASP A 230 -6.42 25.19 4.01
C ASP A 230 -5.12 24.93 4.79
N ARG A 231 -4.33 26.00 4.88
CA ARG A 231 -2.95 26.00 5.42
C ARG A 231 -2.93 26.20 6.94
N GLY A 232 -3.88 25.67 7.67
CA GLY A 232 -3.89 25.76 9.11
C GLY A 232 -2.57 25.34 9.80
N ASP A 233 -2.54 25.27 11.10
CA ASP A 233 -1.35 24.99 11.95
C ASP A 233 -0.53 23.73 11.61
N ALA A 234 -1.04 22.90 10.69
CA ALA A 234 -0.32 21.76 10.10
C ALA A 234 0.86 22.16 9.19
N GLU A 235 1.05 23.46 8.91
CA GLU A 235 2.08 23.95 7.98
C GLU A 235 3.51 23.74 8.49
N ARG A 236 3.68 23.59 9.79
CA ARG A 236 5.00 23.47 10.45
C ARG A 236 5.55 22.03 10.45
N ASP A 237 4.71 21.03 10.22
CA ASP A 237 5.13 19.63 10.21
C ASP A 237 4.46 18.86 9.05
N PRO A 238 5.22 18.52 7.99
CA PRO A 238 4.69 17.77 6.86
C PRO A 238 4.07 16.42 7.25
N ASP A 239 4.56 15.81 8.33
CA ASP A 239 4.04 14.52 8.80
C ASP A 239 2.67 14.69 9.44
N ARG A 240 2.48 15.79 10.18
CA ARG A 240 1.18 16.15 10.73
C ARG A 240 0.19 16.50 9.63
N ARG A 241 0.62 17.05 8.48
CA ARG A 241 -0.26 17.28 7.33
C ARG A 241 -0.87 15.98 6.84
N VAL A 242 -0.07 14.97 6.54
CA VAL A 242 -0.59 13.67 6.10
C VAL A 242 -1.52 13.07 7.16
N LEU A 243 -1.11 13.11 8.43
CA LEU A 243 -1.92 12.61 9.53
C LEU A 243 -3.21 13.40 9.74
N ALA A 244 -3.15 14.73 9.65
CA ALA A 244 -4.30 15.60 9.81
C ALA A 244 -5.29 15.49 8.65
N MET A 245 -4.80 15.33 7.43
CA MET A 245 -5.65 15.24 6.25
C MET A 245 -6.35 13.89 6.13
N LEU A 246 -5.65 12.82 6.42
CA LEU A 246 -6.26 11.51 6.57
C LEU A 246 -7.21 11.47 7.79
N GLY A 247 -6.94 12.29 8.80
CA GLY A 247 -7.79 12.50 9.97
C GLY A 247 -8.99 13.43 9.73
N ALA A 248 -8.83 14.52 8.98
CA ALA A 248 -9.91 15.46 8.66
C ALA A 248 -11.05 14.81 7.86
N ARG A 249 -10.73 13.80 7.06
CA ARG A 249 -11.75 12.94 6.44
C ARG A 249 -12.37 11.90 7.38
N GLY A 250 -11.89 11.77 8.59
CA GLY A 250 -12.62 11.13 9.67
C GLY A 250 -13.97 11.79 9.93
N SER A 251 -14.14 13.06 9.59
CA SER A 251 -15.44 13.76 9.68
C SER A 251 -16.45 13.29 8.63
N VAL A 252 -16.03 12.96 7.41
CA VAL A 252 -16.95 12.40 6.39
C VAL A 252 -17.32 10.96 6.74
N VAL A 253 -16.38 10.18 7.25
CA VAL A 253 -16.67 8.84 7.79
C VAL A 253 -17.42 8.91 9.13
N ALA A 254 -17.31 10.00 9.89
CA ALA A 254 -18.09 10.26 11.10
C ALA A 254 -19.53 10.73 10.78
N ALA A 255 -19.76 11.46 9.69
CA ALA A 255 -21.10 11.79 9.23
C ALA A 255 -21.89 10.52 8.84
N THR A 256 -21.22 9.59 8.12
CA THR A 256 -21.79 8.25 7.84
C THR A 256 -22.01 7.44 9.14
N ARG A 257 -21.23 7.70 10.18
CA ARG A 257 -21.38 7.06 11.49
C ARG A 257 -22.62 7.55 12.23
N THR A 258 -22.95 8.83 12.11
CA THR A 258 -24.17 9.39 12.70
C THR A 258 -25.43 8.81 12.06
N GLU A 259 -25.41 8.58 10.74
CA GLU A 259 -26.49 7.92 10.03
C GLU A 259 -26.64 6.44 10.44
N ILE A 260 -25.52 5.71 10.60
CA ILE A 260 -25.54 4.29 11.03
C ILE A 260 -25.94 4.15 12.50
N ASP A 261 -25.55 5.09 13.37
CA ASP A 261 -25.96 5.07 14.76
C ASP A 261 -27.43 5.50 14.92
N GLN A 262 -27.98 6.34 14.04
CA GLN A 262 -29.41 6.64 13.97
C GLN A 262 -30.24 5.43 13.49
N GLU A 263 -29.78 4.69 12.47
CA GLU A 263 -30.44 3.46 12.04
C GLU A 263 -30.42 2.36 13.11
N ARG A 264 -29.37 2.28 13.93
CA ARG A 264 -29.34 1.35 15.07
C ARG A 264 -30.30 1.74 16.20
N THR A 265 -30.53 3.01 16.43
CA THR A 265 -31.45 3.50 17.45
C THR A 265 -32.92 3.25 17.06
N ILE A 266 -33.21 3.24 15.75
CA ILE A 266 -34.57 2.96 15.21
C ILE A 266 -34.85 1.45 15.19
N ALA A 267 -33.82 0.59 15.18
CA ALA A 267 -33.99 -0.87 15.18
C ALA A 267 -34.12 -1.52 16.58
N VAL A 268 -34.10 -0.72 17.64
CA VAL A 268 -34.22 -1.19 19.05
C VAL A 268 -35.44 -0.62 19.74
N CYS A 269 -36.33 0.08 19.01
CA CYS A 269 -37.67 0.45 19.50
C CYS A 269 -38.77 -0.42 18.89
#